data_e8e07f6fd167d9cde4377e019494ad45
#
_entry.id   e8e07f6fd167d9cde4377e019494ad45
#
_cell.length_a   1.000
_cell.length_b   1.000
_cell.length_c   1.000
_cell.angle_alpha   90.00
_cell.angle_beta   90.00
_cell.angle_gamma   90.00
#
_symmetry.space_group_name_H-M   'P 1'
#
loop_
_entity.id
_entity.type
_entity.pdbx_description
1 polymer ?
#
loop_
_entity_poly.entity_id
_entity_poly.type
_entity_poly.pdbx_seq_one_letter_code
_entity_poly.pdbx_strand_id
1 'polypeptide(L)'
;MTVAGRTVLIAGATSASGQAVARALVDAGARVVVVGSDQGRLDALVAEVPGVVGELADLTDGDDVLELAMRVHARVGDLDGVVHLVGGWRGGGGILGQSEEDYRVLERSFTALRYVSRAFWTDLVDSPAGRIAIVSSTTVAAPSAGSANYTAVKAASESWMQALAQGFAKSPDAAAAAVTFRVRSLAGLEGVLADAVVALWDAEADAATLNGSVTELVAPA
;
A
#
# COMPACT_ATOMS: atom_id res chain seq x y z
N MET A 1 -6.10 -17.48 -10.30
CA MET A 1 -5.65 -17.65 -8.89
C MET A 1 -6.60 -16.82 -8.04
N THR A 2 -6.64 -16.98 -6.74
CA THR A 2 -7.45 -16.15 -5.85
C THR A 2 -6.57 -15.68 -4.69
N VAL A 3 -6.99 -14.65 -3.95
CA VAL A 3 -6.28 -14.19 -2.75
C VAL A 3 -6.40 -15.17 -1.59
N ALA A 4 -7.30 -16.14 -1.66
CA ALA A 4 -7.47 -17.16 -0.63
C ALA A 4 -6.16 -17.92 -0.36
N GLY A 5 -5.78 -18.00 0.92
CA GLY A 5 -4.54 -18.62 1.38
C GLY A 5 -3.28 -17.79 1.21
N ARG A 6 -3.36 -16.61 0.57
CA ARG A 6 -2.24 -15.67 0.45
C ARG A 6 -2.03 -14.87 1.73
N THR A 7 -0.80 -14.48 2.01
CA THR A 7 -0.46 -13.64 3.15
C THR A 7 -0.23 -12.20 2.67
N VAL A 8 -1.05 -11.27 3.14
CA VAL A 8 -1.04 -9.87 2.69
C VAL A 8 -0.82 -8.93 3.88
N LEU A 9 0.18 -8.06 3.78
CA LEU A 9 0.46 -7.01 4.76
C LEU A 9 -0.18 -5.69 4.31
N ILE A 10 -0.88 -5.01 5.23
CA ILE A 10 -1.44 -3.68 5.01
C ILE A 10 -0.67 -2.67 5.88
N ALA A 11 0.14 -1.84 5.26
CA ALA A 11 0.83 -0.72 5.90
C ALA A 11 -0.09 0.50 5.99
N GLY A 12 -0.31 1.04 7.20
CA GLY A 12 -1.27 2.13 7.44
C GLY A 12 -2.72 1.63 7.54
N ALA A 13 -2.90 0.44 8.08
CA ALA A 13 -4.17 -0.28 8.14
C ALA A 13 -5.25 0.38 9.01
N THR A 14 -4.88 1.25 9.94
CA THR A 14 -5.82 1.87 10.90
C THR A 14 -6.67 3.02 10.32
N SER A 15 -6.51 3.34 9.03
CA SER A 15 -7.37 4.27 8.30
C SER A 15 -8.68 3.59 7.87
N ALA A 16 -9.73 4.37 7.52
CA ALA A 16 -10.98 3.81 7.00
C ALA A 16 -10.76 2.89 5.79
N SER A 17 -9.88 3.29 4.86
CA SER A 17 -9.52 2.48 3.70
C SER A 17 -8.76 1.22 4.09
N GLY A 18 -7.85 1.32 5.07
CA GLY A 18 -7.11 0.16 5.56
C GLY A 18 -8.02 -0.88 6.22
N GLN A 19 -9.00 -0.42 7.00
CA GLN A 19 -10.02 -1.28 7.60
C GLN A 19 -10.89 -1.97 6.54
N ALA A 20 -11.35 -1.23 5.52
CA ALA A 20 -12.13 -1.80 4.43
C ALA A 20 -11.35 -2.87 3.65
N VAL A 21 -10.08 -2.60 3.32
CA VAL A 21 -9.19 -3.56 2.66
C VAL A 21 -8.93 -4.78 3.54
N ALA A 22 -8.71 -4.58 4.85
CA ALA A 22 -8.48 -5.69 5.78
C ALA A 22 -9.69 -6.64 5.84
N ARG A 23 -10.91 -6.11 5.95
CA ARG A 23 -12.14 -6.91 5.93
C ARG A 23 -12.29 -7.68 4.62
N ALA A 24 -12.18 -7.00 3.49
CA ALA A 24 -12.36 -7.63 2.19
C ALA A 24 -11.34 -8.76 1.92
N LEU A 25 -10.08 -8.57 2.33
CA LEU A 25 -9.06 -9.62 2.22
C LEU A 25 -9.35 -10.81 3.13
N VAL A 26 -9.77 -10.57 4.39
CA VAL A 26 -10.16 -11.65 5.32
C VAL A 26 -11.38 -12.40 4.78
N ASP A 27 -12.42 -11.71 4.33
CA ASP A 27 -13.62 -12.29 3.74
C ASP A 27 -13.33 -13.12 2.48
N ALA A 28 -12.32 -12.71 1.71
CA ALA A 28 -11.82 -13.44 0.55
C ALA A 28 -10.85 -14.60 0.89
N GLY A 29 -10.61 -14.86 2.19
CA GLY A 29 -9.81 -15.99 2.67
C GLY A 29 -8.30 -15.75 2.71
N ALA A 30 -7.84 -14.51 2.65
CA ALA A 30 -6.43 -14.18 2.85
C ALA A 30 -6.03 -14.23 4.33
N ARG A 31 -4.75 -14.47 4.60
CA ARG A 31 -4.12 -14.21 5.90
C ARG A 31 -3.64 -12.77 5.90
N VAL A 32 -4.14 -11.95 6.82
CA VAL A 32 -3.92 -10.50 6.79
C VAL A 32 -3.08 -10.05 7.98
N VAL A 33 -1.99 -9.34 7.71
CA VAL A 33 -1.18 -8.61 8.70
C VAL A 33 -1.51 -7.13 8.59
N VAL A 34 -1.95 -6.51 9.69
CA VAL A 34 -2.29 -5.09 9.76
C VAL A 34 -1.23 -4.34 10.56
N VAL A 35 -0.63 -3.31 9.94
CA VAL A 35 0.41 -2.50 10.58
C VAL A 35 -0.08 -1.09 10.84
N GLY A 36 0.11 -0.63 12.07
CA GLY A 36 -0.19 0.72 12.51
C GLY A 36 0.88 1.25 13.47
N SER A 37 0.97 2.57 13.63
CA SER A 37 1.90 3.24 14.56
C SER A 37 1.25 3.68 15.88
N ASP A 38 -0.05 3.42 16.07
CA ASP A 38 -0.79 3.74 17.28
C ASP A 38 -1.43 2.47 17.83
N GLN A 39 -1.04 2.06 19.03
CA GLN A 39 -1.49 0.82 19.65
C GLN A 39 -3.01 0.78 19.85
N GLY A 40 -3.62 1.87 20.33
CA GLY A 40 -5.05 1.87 20.60
C GLY A 40 -5.90 1.73 19.34
N ARG A 41 -5.49 2.38 18.24
CA ARG A 41 -6.16 2.24 16.93
C ARG A 41 -5.94 0.86 16.32
N LEU A 42 -4.76 0.27 16.54
CA LEU A 42 -4.44 -1.07 16.09
C LEU A 42 -5.27 -2.12 16.84
N ASP A 43 -5.37 -2.01 18.16
CA ASP A 43 -6.18 -2.90 18.99
C ASP A 43 -7.67 -2.84 18.61
N ALA A 44 -8.17 -1.62 18.35
CA ALA A 44 -9.54 -1.44 17.86
C ALA A 44 -9.78 -2.13 16.52
N LEU A 45 -8.83 -2.00 15.58
CA LEU A 45 -8.92 -2.69 14.27
C LEU A 45 -8.90 -4.21 14.42
N VAL A 46 -8.00 -4.75 15.25
CA VAL A 46 -7.91 -6.20 15.49
C VAL A 46 -9.19 -6.75 16.13
N ALA A 47 -9.81 -5.97 17.04
CA ALA A 47 -11.09 -6.34 17.64
C ALA A 47 -12.25 -6.29 16.62
N GLU A 48 -12.22 -5.35 15.70
CA GLU A 48 -13.29 -5.13 14.70
C GLU A 48 -13.20 -6.09 13.51
N VAL A 49 -12.00 -6.56 13.16
CA VAL A 49 -11.75 -7.49 12.05
C VAL A 49 -11.09 -8.76 12.57
N PRO A 50 -11.87 -9.73 13.06
CA PRO A 50 -11.32 -10.98 13.56
C PRO A 50 -10.52 -11.74 12.48
N GLY A 51 -9.39 -12.31 12.88
CA GLY A 51 -8.53 -13.09 11.98
C GLY A 51 -7.34 -12.31 11.41
N VAL A 52 -7.24 -11.01 11.64
CA VAL A 52 -6.02 -10.25 11.30
C VAL A 52 -4.93 -10.40 12.36
N VAL A 53 -3.69 -10.30 11.94
CA VAL A 53 -2.51 -10.25 12.81
C VAL A 53 -2.06 -8.79 12.95
N GLY A 54 -2.17 -8.22 14.16
CA GLY A 54 -1.74 -6.84 14.43
C GLY A 54 -0.25 -6.73 14.71
N GLU A 55 0.42 -5.77 14.09
CA GLU A 55 1.82 -5.41 14.33
C GLU A 55 1.96 -3.90 14.52
N LEU A 56 2.60 -3.49 15.62
CA LEU A 56 2.92 -2.08 15.88
C LEU A 56 4.30 -1.76 15.30
N ALA A 57 4.40 -0.72 14.47
CA ALA A 57 5.68 -0.24 13.97
C ALA A 57 5.60 1.21 13.47
N ASP A 58 6.67 1.99 13.66
CA ASP A 58 6.90 3.23 12.90
C ASP A 58 7.57 2.89 11.57
N LEU A 59 6.78 2.85 10.53
CA LEU A 59 7.25 2.52 9.17
C LEU A 59 8.20 3.57 8.58
N THR A 60 8.44 4.68 9.27
CA THR A 60 9.42 5.70 8.88
C THR A 60 10.79 5.51 9.57
N ASP A 61 10.90 4.52 10.45
CA ASP A 61 12.15 4.07 11.05
C ASP A 61 12.60 2.76 10.39
N GLY A 62 13.81 2.76 9.83
CA GLY A 62 14.33 1.61 9.09
C GLY A 62 14.62 0.40 9.98
N ASP A 63 15.05 0.62 11.21
CA ASP A 63 15.36 -0.45 12.16
C ASP A 63 14.06 -1.09 12.67
N ASP A 64 13.03 -0.28 12.98
CA ASP A 64 11.71 -0.81 13.38
C ASP A 64 11.06 -1.62 12.24
N VAL A 65 11.25 -1.21 10.97
CA VAL A 65 10.76 -2.00 9.81
C VAL A 65 11.50 -3.32 9.67
N LEU A 66 12.80 -3.39 9.96
CA LEU A 66 13.55 -4.66 9.96
C LEU A 66 13.06 -5.58 11.08
N GLU A 67 12.84 -5.06 12.27
CA GLU A 67 12.27 -5.82 13.39
C GLU A 67 10.83 -6.28 13.07
N LEU A 68 10.02 -5.42 12.45
CA LEU A 68 8.69 -5.78 11.95
C LEU A 68 8.77 -6.98 11.00
N ALA A 69 9.68 -6.96 10.03
CA ALA A 69 9.83 -8.07 9.09
C ALA A 69 10.16 -9.39 9.79
N MET A 70 11.08 -9.36 10.78
CA MET A 70 11.40 -10.53 11.58
C MET A 70 10.17 -11.07 12.35
N ARG A 71 9.38 -10.17 12.96
CA ARG A 71 8.15 -10.57 13.68
C ARG A 71 7.10 -11.16 12.74
N VAL A 72 6.91 -10.54 11.55
CA VAL A 72 5.98 -11.01 10.54
C VAL A 72 6.36 -12.41 10.05
N HIS A 73 7.63 -12.60 9.64
CA HIS A 73 8.11 -13.91 9.19
C HIS A 73 7.96 -15.01 10.28
N ALA A 74 8.25 -14.67 11.54
CA ALA A 74 8.08 -15.61 12.64
C ALA A 74 6.63 -16.02 12.90
N ARG A 75 5.65 -15.13 12.61
CA ARG A 75 4.23 -15.35 12.91
C ARG A 75 3.43 -15.93 11.75
N VAL A 76 3.72 -15.49 10.53
CA VAL A 76 2.89 -15.82 9.36
C VAL A 76 3.69 -16.37 8.17
N GLY A 77 5.02 -16.37 8.23
CA GLY A 77 5.90 -16.73 7.11
C GLY A 77 6.02 -15.60 6.08
N ASP A 78 6.41 -15.96 4.86
CA ASP A 78 6.63 -15.03 3.77
C ASP A 78 5.31 -14.38 3.29
N LEU A 79 5.43 -13.19 2.71
CA LEU A 79 4.30 -12.43 2.18
C LEU A 79 4.09 -12.68 0.70
N ASP A 80 2.81 -12.79 0.30
CA ASP A 80 2.40 -12.72 -1.10
C ASP A 80 2.04 -11.29 -1.52
N GLY A 81 1.78 -10.39 -0.57
CA GLY A 81 1.33 -9.05 -0.90
C GLY A 81 1.63 -7.98 0.13
N VAL A 82 1.82 -6.75 -0.38
CA VAL A 82 1.92 -5.53 0.43
C VAL A 82 0.96 -4.49 -0.13
N VAL A 83 0.04 -4.00 0.70
CA VAL A 83 -0.84 -2.88 0.38
C VAL A 83 -0.41 -1.68 1.21
N HIS A 84 0.17 -0.67 0.56
CA HIS A 84 0.72 0.49 1.25
C HIS A 84 -0.26 1.66 1.23
N LEU A 85 -0.91 1.91 2.36
CA LEU A 85 -1.92 2.94 2.56
C LEU A 85 -1.45 4.05 3.51
N VAL A 86 -0.15 4.08 3.84
CA VAL A 86 0.42 5.18 4.63
C VAL A 86 0.34 6.47 3.83
N GLY A 87 -0.27 7.50 4.41
CA GLY A 87 -0.37 8.79 3.77
C GLY A 87 -1.48 9.65 4.34
N GLY A 88 -1.65 10.78 3.74
CA GLY A 88 -2.66 11.77 4.08
C GLY A 88 -2.55 12.93 3.11
N TRP A 89 -3.45 13.88 3.20
CA TRP A 89 -3.40 15.09 2.39
C TRP A 89 -3.01 16.29 3.25
N ARG A 90 -2.12 17.10 2.72
CA ARG A 90 -1.76 18.44 3.20
C ARG A 90 -1.62 19.34 1.99
N GLY A 91 -2.04 20.59 2.10
CA GLY A 91 -1.90 21.57 1.03
C GLY A 91 -2.83 22.77 1.20
N GLY A 92 -2.87 23.60 0.18
CA GLY A 92 -3.59 24.87 0.15
C GLY A 92 -2.65 26.07 -0.04
N GLY A 93 -3.18 27.27 -0.11
CA GLY A 93 -2.39 28.53 -0.13
C GLY A 93 -1.49 28.77 -1.33
N GLY A 94 -1.64 28.02 -2.43
CA GLY A 94 -0.77 28.10 -3.59
C GLY A 94 0.68 27.67 -3.28
N ILE A 95 1.66 28.08 -4.09
CA ILE A 95 3.08 27.73 -3.89
C ILE A 95 3.63 28.31 -2.58
N LEU A 96 3.26 29.53 -2.23
CA LEU A 96 3.72 30.16 -0.99
C LEU A 96 3.12 29.53 0.27
N GLY A 97 2.00 28.82 0.14
CA GLY A 97 1.36 28.07 1.24
C GLY A 97 1.90 26.65 1.42
N GLN A 98 2.88 26.22 0.62
CA GLN A 98 3.50 24.90 0.75
C GLN A 98 4.56 24.93 1.85
N SER A 99 4.15 24.65 3.09
CA SER A 99 5.04 24.70 4.25
C SER A 99 6.00 23.52 4.30
N GLU A 100 7.16 23.74 4.94
CA GLU A 100 8.12 22.67 5.24
C GLU A 100 7.54 21.65 6.23
N GLU A 101 6.71 22.08 7.16
CA GLU A 101 6.02 21.21 8.12
C GLU A 101 5.11 20.21 7.39
N ASP A 102 4.27 20.70 6.47
CA ASP A 102 3.40 19.84 5.67
C ASP A 102 4.21 18.90 4.77
N TYR A 103 5.29 19.37 4.18
CA TYR A 103 6.18 18.52 3.39
C TYR A 103 6.73 17.36 4.23
N ARG A 104 7.25 17.63 5.43
CA ARG A 104 7.78 16.60 6.35
C ARG A 104 6.72 15.57 6.76
N VAL A 105 5.48 15.98 6.92
CA VAL A 105 4.38 15.03 7.18
C VAL A 105 4.11 14.15 5.97
N LEU A 106 4.12 14.73 4.77
CA LEU A 106 3.82 14.02 3.53
C LEU A 106 4.94 13.05 3.13
N GLU A 107 6.21 13.47 3.24
CA GLU A 107 7.37 12.64 2.84
C GLU A 107 7.47 11.34 3.65
N ARG A 108 6.94 11.30 4.89
CA ARG A 108 6.89 10.08 5.71
C ARG A 108 6.21 8.92 4.98
N SER A 109 5.22 9.21 4.14
CA SER A 109 4.53 8.18 3.37
C SER A 109 5.43 7.52 2.33
N PHE A 110 6.29 8.31 1.68
CA PHE A 110 7.27 7.79 0.73
C PHE A 110 8.44 7.08 1.42
N THR A 111 8.91 7.61 2.55
CA THR A 111 9.92 6.95 3.39
C THR A 111 9.45 5.56 3.83
N ALA A 112 8.22 5.46 4.34
CA ALA A 112 7.61 4.19 4.73
C ALA A 112 7.50 3.22 3.54
N LEU A 113 7.06 3.69 2.36
CA LEU A 113 7.00 2.85 1.15
C LEU A 113 8.36 2.25 0.80
N ARG A 114 9.41 3.07 0.85
CA ARG A 114 10.78 2.63 0.55
C ARG A 114 11.27 1.55 1.51
N TYR A 115 11.04 1.73 2.81
CA TYR A 115 11.47 0.76 3.82
C TYR A 115 10.69 -0.54 3.73
N VAL A 116 9.36 -0.46 3.69
CA VAL A 116 8.50 -1.66 3.61
C VAL A 116 8.75 -2.46 2.34
N SER A 117 8.80 -1.80 1.17
CA SER A 117 9.05 -2.50 -0.10
C SER A 117 10.43 -3.17 -0.16
N ARG A 118 11.45 -2.60 0.52
CA ARG A 118 12.77 -3.21 0.61
C ARG A 118 12.82 -4.38 1.58
N ALA A 119 12.15 -4.25 2.72
CA ALA A 119 12.14 -5.30 3.75
C ALA A 119 11.47 -6.59 3.26
N PHE A 120 10.41 -6.47 2.45
CA PHE A 120 9.66 -7.60 1.92
C PHE A 120 9.90 -7.86 0.42
N TRP A 121 10.99 -7.32 -0.15
CA TRP A 121 11.31 -7.49 -1.56
C TRP A 121 11.47 -8.95 -1.97
N THR A 122 12.21 -9.71 -1.18
CA THR A 122 12.48 -11.13 -1.46
C THR A 122 11.19 -11.95 -1.42
N ASP A 123 10.35 -11.73 -0.43
CA ASP A 123 9.04 -12.39 -0.32
C ASP A 123 8.22 -12.20 -1.59
N LEU A 124 8.11 -10.94 -2.05
CA LEU A 124 7.33 -10.60 -3.23
C LEU A 124 7.90 -11.19 -4.52
N VAL A 125 9.23 -11.26 -4.65
CA VAL A 125 9.91 -11.85 -5.81
C VAL A 125 9.73 -13.37 -5.83
N ASP A 126 9.85 -14.02 -4.69
CA ASP A 126 9.80 -15.48 -4.56
C ASP A 126 8.36 -16.00 -4.53
N SER A 127 7.37 -15.13 -4.26
CA SER A 127 5.96 -15.51 -4.33
C SER A 127 5.52 -15.80 -5.77
N PRO A 128 4.80 -16.92 -6.00
CA PRO A 128 4.23 -17.23 -7.32
C PRO A 128 3.15 -16.23 -7.77
N ALA A 129 2.79 -15.27 -6.93
CA ALA A 129 1.81 -14.22 -7.22
C ALA A 129 2.06 -12.97 -6.35
N GLY A 130 3.30 -12.51 -6.27
CA GLY A 130 3.68 -11.34 -5.47
C GLY A 130 2.98 -10.07 -5.94
N ARG A 131 2.43 -9.28 -5.02
CA ARG A 131 1.75 -8.01 -5.35
C ARG A 131 2.16 -6.91 -4.37
N ILE A 132 2.51 -5.75 -4.91
CA ILE A 132 2.60 -4.52 -4.11
C ILE A 132 1.71 -3.46 -4.72
N ALA A 133 0.87 -2.84 -3.89
CA ALA A 133 -0.05 -1.80 -4.33
C ALA A 133 0.07 -0.54 -3.47
N ILE A 134 -0.05 0.62 -4.11
CA ILE A 134 -0.16 1.92 -3.44
C ILE A 134 -1.40 2.68 -3.88
N VAL A 135 -1.82 3.65 -3.04
CA VAL A 135 -2.77 4.68 -3.45
C VAL A 135 -2.02 5.98 -3.75
N SER A 136 -2.18 6.46 -4.97
CA SER A 136 -1.67 7.73 -5.47
C SER A 136 -2.82 8.71 -5.79
N SER A 137 -2.50 9.80 -6.45
CA SER A 137 -3.47 10.87 -6.74
C SER A 137 -3.52 11.20 -8.22
N THR A 138 -4.72 11.54 -8.71
CA THR A 138 -4.90 12.10 -10.05
C THR A 138 -4.14 13.42 -10.25
N THR A 139 -3.78 14.12 -9.16
CA THR A 139 -2.97 15.34 -9.22
C THR A 139 -1.56 15.11 -9.77
N VAL A 140 -1.05 13.87 -9.77
CA VAL A 140 0.25 13.56 -10.39
C VAL A 140 0.24 13.84 -11.89
N ALA A 141 -0.89 13.59 -12.56
CA ALA A 141 -1.04 13.90 -13.98
C ALA A 141 -1.30 15.38 -14.26
N ALA A 142 -1.87 16.12 -13.29
CA ALA A 142 -2.20 17.55 -13.42
C ALA A 142 -1.92 18.29 -12.10
N PRO A 143 -0.64 18.59 -11.81
CA PRO A 143 -0.24 19.25 -10.56
C PRO A 143 -0.85 20.65 -10.44
N SER A 144 -1.25 21.02 -9.22
CA SER A 144 -1.68 22.37 -8.89
C SER A 144 -0.75 23.04 -7.89
N ALA A 145 -0.68 24.36 -7.92
CA ALA A 145 0.15 25.12 -6.98
C ALA A 145 -0.20 24.86 -5.51
N GLY A 146 -1.49 24.61 -5.21
CA GLY A 146 -1.95 24.32 -3.84
C GLY A 146 -1.72 22.88 -3.38
N SER A 147 -1.31 21.99 -4.26
CA SER A 147 -0.99 20.58 -3.94
C SER A 147 0.47 20.21 -4.24
N ALA A 148 1.35 21.19 -4.42
CA ALA A 148 2.69 20.93 -4.95
C ALA A 148 3.49 19.92 -4.09
N ASN A 149 3.57 20.11 -2.77
CA ASN A 149 4.24 19.18 -1.87
C ASN A 149 3.61 17.77 -1.94
N TYR A 150 2.29 17.70 -1.84
CA TYR A 150 1.57 16.42 -1.90
C TYR A 150 1.80 15.70 -3.24
N THR A 151 1.65 16.41 -4.34
CA THR A 151 1.82 15.86 -5.68
C THR A 151 3.26 15.41 -5.93
N ALA A 152 4.26 16.16 -5.46
CA ALA A 152 5.68 15.79 -5.57
C ALA A 152 5.96 14.47 -4.84
N VAL A 153 5.45 14.29 -3.62
CA VAL A 153 5.61 13.04 -2.85
C VAL A 153 4.89 11.87 -3.53
N LYS A 154 3.68 12.09 -4.06
CA LYS A 154 2.94 11.05 -4.81
C LYS A 154 3.66 10.69 -6.11
N ALA A 155 4.21 11.65 -6.84
CA ALA A 155 5.02 11.40 -8.02
C ALA A 155 6.30 10.61 -7.71
N ALA A 156 6.97 10.92 -6.59
CA ALA A 156 8.11 10.14 -6.11
C ALA A 156 7.72 8.69 -5.79
N SER A 157 6.56 8.48 -5.15
CA SER A 157 6.04 7.16 -4.85
C SER A 157 5.73 6.36 -6.13
N GLU A 158 5.11 6.98 -7.14
CA GLU A 158 4.86 6.33 -8.43
C GLU A 158 6.15 5.99 -9.17
N SER A 159 7.15 6.89 -9.16
CA SER A 159 8.47 6.61 -9.73
C SER A 159 9.14 5.41 -9.05
N TRP A 160 9.01 5.29 -7.72
CA TRP A 160 9.51 4.15 -6.97
C TRP A 160 8.78 2.86 -7.37
N MET A 161 7.46 2.89 -7.53
CA MET A 161 6.67 1.74 -7.99
C MET A 161 7.08 1.28 -9.39
N GLN A 162 7.38 2.22 -10.31
CA GLN A 162 7.91 1.87 -11.64
C GLN A 162 9.30 1.20 -11.55
N ALA A 163 10.14 1.61 -10.61
CA ALA A 163 11.42 0.96 -10.38
C ALA A 163 11.25 -0.47 -9.82
N LEU A 164 10.30 -0.68 -8.90
CA LEU A 164 9.95 -2.03 -8.42
C LEU A 164 9.41 -2.89 -9.57
N ALA A 165 8.52 -2.35 -10.40
CA ALA A 165 7.99 -3.05 -11.56
C ALA A 165 9.10 -3.50 -12.53
N GLN A 166 10.09 -2.63 -12.79
CA GLN A 166 11.26 -3.00 -13.59
C GLN A 166 12.08 -4.11 -12.93
N GLY A 167 12.21 -4.08 -11.60
CA GLY A 167 12.88 -5.13 -10.83
C GLY A 167 12.15 -6.48 -10.96
N PHE A 168 10.84 -6.49 -10.78
CA PHE A 168 10.01 -7.69 -10.93
C PHE A 168 10.07 -8.28 -12.33
N ALA A 169 10.03 -7.44 -13.37
CA ALA A 169 10.14 -7.89 -14.76
C ALA A 169 11.49 -8.57 -15.10
N LYS A 170 12.52 -8.36 -14.28
CA LYS A 170 13.84 -9.00 -14.44
C LYS A 170 13.99 -10.28 -13.61
N SER A 171 13.03 -10.59 -12.74
CA SER A 171 13.06 -11.82 -11.95
C SER A 171 12.74 -13.02 -12.84
N PRO A 172 13.33 -14.21 -12.55
CA PRO A 172 13.24 -15.37 -13.43
C PRO A 172 11.82 -15.77 -13.83
N ASP A 173 10.89 -15.72 -12.87
CA ASP A 173 9.50 -16.14 -13.09
C ASP A 173 8.56 -14.97 -13.41
N ALA A 174 9.00 -13.71 -13.20
CA ALA A 174 8.25 -12.48 -13.44
C ALA A 174 6.77 -12.53 -12.91
N ALA A 175 6.56 -13.23 -11.80
CA ALA A 175 5.23 -13.48 -11.24
C ALA A 175 4.72 -12.35 -10.34
N ALA A 176 5.59 -11.41 -9.98
CA ALA A 176 5.26 -10.27 -9.12
C ALA A 176 4.81 -9.05 -9.93
N ALA A 177 3.96 -8.21 -9.30
CA ALA A 177 3.50 -6.96 -9.91
C ALA A 177 3.44 -5.81 -8.91
N ALA A 178 3.85 -4.62 -9.37
CA ALA A 178 3.71 -3.35 -8.68
C ALA A 178 2.56 -2.54 -9.32
N VAL A 179 1.55 -2.19 -8.52
CA VAL A 179 0.31 -1.57 -9.00
C VAL A 179 0.07 -0.24 -8.31
N THR A 180 -0.36 0.75 -9.05
CA THR A 180 -0.71 2.07 -8.53
C THR A 180 -2.19 2.36 -8.78
N PHE A 181 -2.95 2.61 -7.71
CA PHE A 181 -4.31 3.11 -7.78
C PHE A 181 -4.31 4.63 -7.61
N ARG A 182 -4.75 5.36 -8.62
CA ARG A 182 -4.96 6.81 -8.53
C ARG A 182 -6.38 7.11 -8.12
N VAL A 183 -6.54 8.07 -7.21
CA VAL A 183 -7.84 8.59 -6.79
C VAL A 183 -7.83 10.11 -6.78
N ARG A 184 -8.98 10.73 -6.99
CA ARG A 184 -9.17 12.15 -6.72
C ARG A 184 -9.30 12.40 -5.21
N SER A 185 -10.06 11.55 -4.54
CA SER A 185 -10.24 11.49 -3.09
C SER A 185 -10.53 10.04 -2.72
N LEU A 186 -10.02 9.59 -1.60
CA LEU A 186 -10.26 8.21 -1.14
C LEU A 186 -11.57 8.10 -0.33
N ALA A 187 -12.05 9.22 0.23
CA ALA A 187 -13.31 9.24 0.96
C ALA A 187 -14.48 8.87 0.04
N GLY A 188 -15.21 7.83 0.42
CA GLY A 188 -16.31 7.25 -0.36
C GLY A 188 -15.88 6.21 -1.40
N LEU A 189 -14.58 5.91 -1.52
CA LEU A 189 -14.04 4.88 -2.40
C LEU A 189 -13.42 3.69 -1.65
N GLU A 190 -13.63 3.61 -0.33
CA GLU A 190 -13.02 2.58 0.51
C GLU A 190 -13.38 1.17 0.04
N GLY A 191 -14.64 0.92 -0.32
CA GLY A 191 -15.11 -0.34 -0.87
C GLY A 191 -14.54 -0.62 -2.25
N VAL A 192 -14.52 0.39 -3.13
CA VAL A 192 -13.95 0.26 -4.49
C VAL A 192 -12.46 -0.08 -4.42
N LEU A 193 -11.72 0.55 -3.51
CA LEU A 193 -10.31 0.21 -3.28
C LEU A 193 -10.16 -1.22 -2.75
N ALA A 194 -11.01 -1.63 -1.80
CA ALA A 194 -10.98 -2.96 -1.22
C ALA A 194 -11.21 -4.04 -2.29
N ASP A 195 -12.21 -3.86 -3.14
CA ASP A 195 -12.50 -4.76 -4.26
C ASP A 195 -11.34 -4.80 -5.26
N ALA A 196 -10.78 -3.64 -5.61
CA ALA A 196 -9.65 -3.55 -6.52
C ALA A 196 -8.39 -4.23 -5.96
N VAL A 197 -8.16 -4.17 -4.64
CA VAL A 197 -7.06 -4.88 -3.98
C VAL A 197 -7.27 -6.39 -4.01
N VAL A 198 -8.47 -6.89 -3.69
CA VAL A 198 -8.78 -8.33 -3.77
C VAL A 198 -8.59 -8.84 -5.19
N ALA A 199 -9.03 -8.07 -6.19
CA ALA A 199 -8.93 -8.42 -7.60
C ALA A 199 -7.48 -8.54 -8.13
N LEU A 200 -6.47 -8.07 -7.41
CA LEU A 200 -5.07 -8.24 -7.80
C LEU A 200 -4.63 -9.72 -7.89
N TRP A 201 -5.41 -10.64 -7.33
CA TRP A 201 -5.16 -12.08 -7.38
C TRP A 201 -6.25 -12.87 -8.11
N ASP A 202 -7.14 -12.20 -8.85
CA ASP A 202 -8.13 -12.90 -9.66
C ASP A 202 -7.50 -13.74 -10.78
N ALA A 203 -8.26 -14.66 -11.32
CA ALA A 203 -7.76 -15.62 -12.33
C ALA A 203 -7.25 -14.92 -13.60
N GLU A 204 -7.86 -13.79 -13.95
CA GLU A 204 -7.50 -12.94 -15.08
C GLU A 204 -6.42 -11.90 -14.76
N ALA A 205 -5.99 -11.81 -13.50
CA ALA A 205 -4.99 -10.85 -13.03
C ALA A 205 -3.57 -11.30 -13.37
N ASP A 206 -3.22 -11.27 -14.66
CA ASP A 206 -1.90 -11.61 -15.14
C ASP A 206 -0.84 -10.60 -14.66
N ALA A 207 0.26 -11.12 -14.10
CA ALA A 207 1.36 -10.31 -13.59
C ALA A 207 1.95 -9.37 -14.66
N ALA A 208 2.09 -9.83 -15.91
CA ALA A 208 2.62 -9.01 -16.99
C ALA A 208 1.74 -7.81 -17.32
N THR A 209 0.42 -7.96 -17.19
CA THR A 209 -0.54 -6.85 -17.40
C THR A 209 -0.62 -5.91 -16.20
N LEU A 210 -0.53 -6.46 -14.98
CA LEU A 210 -0.62 -5.68 -13.75
C LEU A 210 0.67 -4.91 -13.46
N ASN A 211 1.82 -5.47 -13.79
CA ASN A 211 3.11 -4.92 -13.37
C ASN A 211 3.41 -3.56 -14.01
N GLY A 212 3.54 -2.54 -13.19
CA GLY A 212 3.72 -1.15 -13.59
C GLY A 212 2.42 -0.44 -13.97
N SER A 213 1.26 -1.09 -13.80
CA SER A 213 -0.03 -0.49 -14.14
C SER A 213 -0.39 0.67 -13.21
N VAL A 214 -1.10 1.64 -13.77
CA VAL A 214 -1.69 2.78 -13.06
C VAL A 214 -3.17 2.83 -13.42
N THR A 215 -4.03 2.59 -12.44
CA THR A 215 -5.48 2.54 -12.61
C THR A 215 -6.15 3.64 -11.81
N GLU A 216 -7.04 4.40 -12.43
CA GLU A 216 -7.86 5.38 -11.71
C GLU A 216 -9.10 4.70 -11.13
N LEU A 217 -9.30 4.84 -9.81
CA LEU A 217 -10.50 4.36 -9.13
C LEU A 217 -11.53 5.50 -9.08
N VAL A 218 -12.75 5.18 -9.50
CA VAL A 218 -13.90 6.09 -9.51
C VAL A 218 -15.10 5.41 -8.85
N ALA A 219 -16.01 6.21 -8.30
CA ALA A 219 -17.26 5.66 -7.77
C ALA A 219 -18.04 4.96 -8.90
N PRO A 220 -18.69 3.83 -8.60
CA PRO A 220 -19.62 3.23 -9.53
C PRO A 220 -20.73 4.21 -9.88
N ALA A 221 -21.19 4.18 -11.14
CA ALA A 221 -22.25 5.05 -11.66
C ALA A 221 -23.61 4.71 -11.05
#